data_47b0dc35b1e8d508e8ddb39b4816c2ca
#
_entry.id   47b0dc35b1e8d508e8ddb39b4816c2ca
#
_cell.length_a   1.000
_cell.length_b   1.000
_cell.length_c   1.000
_cell.angle_alpha   90.00
_cell.angle_beta   90.00
_cell.angle_gamma   90.00
#
_symmetry.space_group_name_H-M   'P 1'
#
loop_
_entity.id
_entity.type
_entity.pdbx_description
1 polymer ?
#
loop_
_entity_poly.entity_id
_entity_poly.type
_entity_poly.pdbx_seq_one_letter_code
_entity_poly.pdbx_strand_id
1 'polypeptide(L)'
;MEKTRMTNVEFVVNSIYKKAPLQKKKIENFLDNQDNIFFQEFEEFLSEYVQYLNKNDMTIEYGVDAYLKMVNNMFKSHVKFMRTGHYPIASAEDAFNEVYSNEKEMLSYMIGLALSQYLWSTHYEMFGYLKSSLVKNKNNINKYLEIGPGHGLFLKNAIDILNKNTEMTAVDISQTSLNVSKSII
;
A
#
# COMPACT_ATOMS: atom_id res chain seq x y z
N MET A 1 22.77 29.33 -6.04
CA MET A 1 22.06 28.20 -6.66
C MET A 1 21.37 27.44 -5.52
N GLU A 2 20.07 27.66 -5.35
CA GLU A 2 19.29 26.80 -4.45
C GLU A 2 19.35 25.37 -4.97
N LYS A 3 19.85 24.44 -4.16
CA LYS A 3 19.70 23.01 -4.45
C LYS A 3 18.21 22.71 -4.41
N THR A 4 17.60 22.48 -5.57
CA THR A 4 16.23 21.99 -5.65
C THR A 4 16.16 20.74 -4.77
N ARG A 5 15.39 20.80 -3.70
CA ARG A 5 15.22 19.67 -2.77
C ARG A 5 14.52 18.56 -3.53
N MET A 6 15.14 17.38 -3.57
CA MET A 6 14.54 16.19 -4.17
C MET A 6 13.19 15.89 -3.52
N THR A 7 12.16 15.63 -4.32
CA THR A 7 10.83 15.26 -3.81
C THR A 7 10.85 13.85 -3.20
N ASN A 8 9.85 13.52 -2.39
CA ASN A 8 9.72 12.17 -1.85
C ASN A 8 9.50 11.14 -2.97
N VAL A 9 8.74 11.51 -4.01
CA VAL A 9 8.52 10.66 -5.20
C VAL A 9 9.85 10.34 -5.88
N GLU A 10 10.65 11.36 -6.18
CA GLU A 10 11.98 11.17 -6.79
C GLU A 10 12.88 10.30 -5.93
N PHE A 11 12.86 10.50 -4.61
CA PHE A 11 13.66 9.71 -3.69
C PHE A 11 13.26 8.23 -3.72
N VAL A 12 11.97 7.92 -3.58
CA VAL A 12 11.43 6.54 -3.56
C VAL A 12 11.74 5.85 -4.89
N VAL A 13 11.40 6.48 -6.01
CA VAL A 13 11.56 5.91 -7.35
C VAL A 13 13.05 5.65 -7.66
N ASN A 14 13.93 6.62 -7.41
CA ASN A 14 15.37 6.45 -7.64
C ASN A 14 15.99 5.39 -6.72
N SER A 15 15.52 5.30 -5.47
CA SER A 15 15.99 4.28 -4.52
C SER A 15 15.61 2.88 -5.00
N ILE A 16 14.38 2.70 -5.52
CA ILE A 16 13.93 1.43 -6.10
C ILE A 16 14.77 1.09 -7.34
N TYR A 17 14.99 2.05 -8.24
CA TYR A 17 15.80 1.80 -9.45
C TYR A 17 17.22 1.38 -9.14
N LYS A 18 17.82 2.01 -8.12
CA LYS A 18 19.17 1.66 -7.66
C LYS A 18 19.25 0.28 -7.02
N LYS A 19 18.29 -0.06 -6.17
CA LYS A 19 18.28 -1.34 -5.41
C LYS A 19 17.75 -2.52 -6.24
N ALA A 20 16.83 -2.28 -7.17
CA ALA A 20 16.19 -3.30 -8.00
C ALA A 20 16.03 -2.84 -9.46
N PRO A 21 17.12 -2.80 -10.25
CA PRO A 21 17.11 -2.30 -11.63
C PRO A 21 16.09 -2.99 -12.55
N LEU A 22 15.75 -4.25 -12.27
CA LEU A 22 14.74 -5.01 -13.03
C LEU A 22 13.31 -4.44 -12.89
N GLN A 23 13.03 -3.69 -11.84
CA GLN A 23 11.75 -3.03 -11.64
C GLN A 23 11.62 -1.73 -12.46
N LYS A 24 12.76 -1.14 -12.85
CA LYS A 24 12.82 0.18 -13.47
C LYS A 24 11.87 0.30 -14.66
N LYS A 25 12.02 -0.54 -15.67
CA LYS A 25 11.22 -0.46 -16.90
C LYS A 25 9.72 -0.52 -16.64
N LYS A 26 9.29 -1.36 -15.68
CA LYS A 26 7.86 -1.52 -15.37
C LYS A 26 7.31 -0.27 -14.69
N ILE A 27 8.06 0.30 -13.74
CA ILE A 27 7.65 1.49 -13.01
C ILE A 27 7.70 2.72 -13.94
N GLU A 28 8.76 2.92 -14.73
CA GLU A 28 8.84 3.98 -15.72
C GLU A 28 7.66 3.96 -16.68
N ASN A 29 7.37 2.81 -17.31
CA ASN A 29 6.24 2.68 -18.23
C ASN A 29 4.91 3.06 -17.59
N PHE A 30 4.73 2.85 -16.29
CA PHE A 30 3.53 3.27 -15.58
C PHE A 30 3.56 4.76 -15.29
N LEU A 31 4.65 5.30 -14.74
CA LEU A 31 4.75 6.69 -14.35
C LEU A 31 4.74 7.66 -15.54
N ASP A 32 5.35 7.28 -16.66
CA ASP A 32 5.38 8.10 -17.90
C ASP A 32 3.99 8.35 -18.50
N ASN A 33 3.01 7.55 -18.13
CA ASN A 33 1.62 7.71 -18.57
C ASN A 33 0.73 8.42 -17.54
N GLN A 34 1.31 8.96 -16.44
CA GLN A 34 0.56 9.66 -15.41
C GLN A 34 0.58 11.17 -15.60
N ASP A 35 -0.47 11.83 -15.14
CA ASP A 35 -0.60 13.28 -15.20
C ASP A 35 -0.07 13.98 -13.93
N ASN A 36 -0.12 15.31 -13.92
CA ASN A 36 0.32 16.10 -12.78
C ASN A 36 -0.52 15.87 -11.53
N ILE A 37 -1.79 15.50 -11.67
CA ILE A 37 -2.69 15.22 -10.54
C ILE A 37 -2.21 13.96 -9.82
N PHE A 38 -1.86 12.93 -10.58
CA PHE A 38 -1.26 11.72 -10.01
C PHE A 38 -0.01 12.02 -9.19
N PHE A 39 0.92 12.80 -9.73
CA PHE A 39 2.17 13.11 -9.02
C PHE A 39 1.94 13.96 -7.78
N GLN A 40 0.96 14.85 -7.81
CA GLN A 40 0.54 15.60 -6.62
C GLN A 40 -0.04 14.65 -5.55
N GLU A 41 -1.00 13.79 -5.91
CA GLU A 41 -1.56 12.78 -4.99
C GLU A 41 -0.48 11.85 -4.43
N PHE A 42 0.49 11.45 -5.26
CA PHE A 42 1.59 10.59 -4.82
C PHE A 42 2.52 11.29 -3.82
N GLU A 43 2.86 12.56 -4.05
CA GLU A 43 3.69 13.34 -3.12
C GLU A 43 2.96 13.62 -1.80
N GLU A 44 1.65 13.92 -1.85
CA GLU A 44 0.81 14.07 -0.66
C GLU A 44 0.77 12.77 0.16
N PHE A 45 0.51 11.64 -0.48
CA PHE A 45 0.58 10.32 0.16
C PHE A 45 1.96 10.06 0.78
N LEU A 46 3.05 10.30 0.06
CA LEU A 46 4.40 10.08 0.58
C LEU A 46 4.73 10.99 1.75
N SER A 47 4.21 12.20 1.76
CA SER A 47 4.38 13.12 2.90
C SER A 47 3.73 12.57 4.17
N GLU A 48 2.50 12.06 4.08
CA GLU A 48 1.82 11.38 5.19
C GLU A 48 2.53 10.06 5.58
N TYR A 49 2.94 9.29 4.59
CA TYR A 49 3.67 8.03 4.78
C TYR A 49 4.99 8.22 5.53
N VAL A 50 5.78 9.24 5.17
CA VAL A 50 7.03 9.58 5.87
C VAL A 50 6.75 10.03 7.31
N GLN A 51 5.69 10.81 7.54
CA GLN A 51 5.29 11.20 8.89
C GLN A 51 4.92 9.98 9.75
N TYR A 52 4.15 9.04 9.18
CA TYR A 52 3.83 7.78 9.84
C TYR A 52 5.08 6.97 10.17
N LEU A 53 6.00 6.81 9.21
CA LEU A 53 7.25 6.09 9.44
C LEU A 53 8.08 6.71 10.56
N ASN A 54 8.30 8.02 10.50
CA ASN A 54 9.09 8.75 11.50
C ASN A 54 8.48 8.65 12.91
N LYS A 55 7.15 8.71 13.02
CA LYS A 55 6.42 8.53 14.29
C LYS A 55 6.64 7.16 14.91
N ASN A 56 6.99 6.16 14.09
CA ASN A 56 7.22 4.78 14.51
C ASN A 56 8.71 4.38 14.42
N ASP A 57 9.63 5.34 14.50
CA ASP A 57 11.09 5.14 14.46
C ASP A 57 11.58 4.42 13.19
N MET A 58 10.88 4.61 12.07
CA MET A 58 11.22 4.06 10.77
C MET A 58 11.58 5.16 9.78
N THR A 59 12.33 4.82 8.72
CA THR A 59 12.75 5.76 7.68
C THR A 59 12.07 5.48 6.34
N ILE A 60 12.12 6.43 5.41
CA ILE A 60 11.63 6.22 4.04
C ILE A 60 12.41 5.11 3.33
N GLU A 61 13.71 4.96 3.62
CA GLU A 61 14.55 3.87 3.13
C GLU A 61 14.04 2.51 3.59
N TYR A 62 13.62 2.41 4.86
CA TYR A 62 12.98 1.20 5.39
C TYR A 62 11.69 0.89 4.61
N GLY A 63 10.90 1.91 4.29
CA GLY A 63 9.70 1.75 3.46
C GLY A 63 10.00 1.16 2.08
N VAL A 64 11.03 1.68 1.41
CA VAL A 64 11.52 1.14 0.12
C VAL A 64 12.00 -0.30 0.26
N ASP A 65 12.75 -0.62 1.32
CA ASP A 65 13.23 -1.99 1.55
C ASP A 65 12.08 -2.97 1.84
N ALA A 66 11.07 -2.54 2.59
CA ALA A 66 9.86 -3.30 2.84
C ALA A 66 9.08 -3.58 1.55
N TYR A 67 8.94 -2.58 0.67
CA TYR A 67 8.34 -2.74 -0.66
C TYR A 67 9.10 -3.76 -1.50
N LEU A 68 10.43 -3.64 -1.59
CA LEU A 68 11.25 -4.57 -2.37
C LEU A 68 11.24 -5.99 -1.80
N LYS A 69 11.22 -6.14 -0.47
CA LYS A 69 11.03 -7.43 0.20
C LYS A 69 9.70 -8.07 -0.19
N MET A 70 8.61 -7.31 -0.15
CA MET A 70 7.29 -7.76 -0.55
C MET A 70 7.29 -8.23 -2.02
N VAL A 71 7.77 -7.40 -2.94
CA VAL A 71 7.85 -7.73 -4.38
C VAL A 71 8.64 -9.01 -4.62
N ASN A 72 9.80 -9.16 -3.95
CA ASN A 72 10.64 -10.35 -4.10
C ASN A 72 9.95 -11.62 -3.55
N ASN A 73 9.25 -11.52 -2.44
CA ASN A 73 8.50 -12.65 -1.87
C ASN A 73 7.34 -13.07 -2.78
N MET A 74 6.60 -12.10 -3.33
CA MET A 74 5.54 -12.37 -4.30
C MET A 74 6.10 -13.05 -5.57
N PHE A 75 7.22 -12.56 -6.08
CA PHE A 75 7.89 -13.16 -7.23
C PHE A 75 8.31 -14.62 -6.97
N LYS A 76 8.94 -14.90 -5.80
CA LYS A 76 9.32 -16.26 -5.41
C LYS A 76 8.10 -17.19 -5.31
N SER A 77 7.01 -16.70 -4.72
CA SER A 77 5.76 -17.46 -4.60
C SER A 77 5.15 -17.77 -5.98
N HIS A 78 5.17 -16.77 -6.87
CA HIS A 78 4.72 -16.96 -8.26
C HIS A 78 5.56 -17.98 -9.02
N VAL A 79 6.90 -17.90 -8.95
CA VAL A 79 7.81 -18.86 -9.56
C VAL A 79 7.56 -20.28 -9.03
N LYS A 80 7.35 -20.43 -7.71
CA LYS A 80 7.00 -21.72 -7.11
C LYS A 80 5.69 -22.24 -7.67
N PHE A 81 4.64 -21.41 -7.72
CA PHE A 81 3.34 -21.78 -8.29
C PHE A 81 3.47 -22.22 -9.75
N MET A 82 4.18 -21.48 -10.59
CA MET A 82 4.40 -21.83 -12.00
C MET A 82 5.11 -23.18 -12.20
N ARG A 83 5.96 -23.57 -11.23
CA ARG A 83 6.69 -24.84 -11.30
C ARG A 83 5.94 -26.03 -10.73
N THR A 84 5.08 -25.80 -9.74
CA THR A 84 4.47 -26.89 -8.95
C THR A 84 2.94 -26.93 -9.03
N GLY A 85 2.29 -25.86 -9.53
CA GLY A 85 0.84 -25.68 -9.49
C GLY A 85 0.28 -25.35 -8.10
N HIS A 86 1.15 -25.16 -7.09
CA HIS A 86 0.76 -24.91 -5.70
C HIS A 86 1.47 -23.70 -5.12
N TYR A 87 0.74 -22.89 -4.33
CA TYR A 87 1.34 -21.84 -3.51
C TYR A 87 2.10 -22.44 -2.32
N PRO A 88 3.11 -21.71 -1.77
CA PRO A 88 3.86 -22.15 -0.60
C PRO A 88 2.99 -22.51 0.60
N ILE A 89 1.96 -21.72 0.84
CA ILE A 89 1.02 -21.84 1.96
C ILE A 89 -0.30 -22.35 1.39
N ALA A 90 -0.76 -23.50 1.87
CA ALA A 90 -1.88 -24.23 1.30
C ALA A 90 -3.17 -24.16 2.14
N SER A 91 -3.06 -23.78 3.43
CA SER A 91 -4.21 -23.69 4.33
C SER A 91 -4.33 -22.30 4.96
N ALA A 92 -5.54 -21.95 5.43
CA ALA A 92 -5.79 -20.72 6.18
C ALA A 92 -5.06 -20.74 7.55
N GLU A 93 -4.92 -21.92 8.15
CA GLU A 93 -4.22 -22.09 9.43
C GLU A 93 -2.72 -21.84 9.26
N ASP A 94 -2.09 -22.40 8.22
CA ASP A 94 -0.68 -22.13 7.91
C ASP A 94 -0.46 -20.65 7.60
N ALA A 95 -1.36 -20.03 6.83
CA ALA A 95 -1.30 -18.59 6.54
C ALA A 95 -1.37 -17.76 7.82
N PHE A 96 -2.26 -18.11 8.74
CA PHE A 96 -2.35 -17.42 10.03
C PHE A 96 -1.06 -17.57 10.83
N ASN A 97 -0.60 -18.81 11.02
CA ASN A 97 0.56 -19.11 11.86
C ASN A 97 1.88 -18.57 11.28
N GLU A 98 2.08 -18.65 9.98
CA GLU A 98 3.34 -18.28 9.33
C GLU A 98 3.43 -16.79 8.94
N VAL A 99 2.28 -16.14 8.67
CA VAL A 99 2.24 -14.78 8.13
C VAL A 99 1.53 -13.84 9.08
N TYR A 100 0.23 -14.04 9.30
CA TYR A 100 -0.63 -13.04 9.95
C TYR A 100 -0.36 -12.86 11.44
N SER A 101 0.13 -13.89 12.15
CA SER A 101 0.51 -13.82 13.55
C SER A 101 1.91 -13.21 13.80
N ASN A 102 2.73 -13.07 12.75
CA ASN A 102 4.07 -12.49 12.87
C ASN A 102 4.00 -10.97 12.71
N GLU A 103 3.94 -10.26 13.84
CA GLU A 103 3.79 -8.79 13.87
C GLU A 103 4.84 -8.06 13.03
N LYS A 104 6.11 -8.47 13.11
CA LYS A 104 7.22 -7.81 12.39
C LYS A 104 7.11 -8.01 10.88
N GLU A 105 6.80 -9.22 10.44
CA GLU A 105 6.62 -9.52 9.02
C GLU A 105 5.37 -8.82 8.46
N MET A 106 4.27 -8.83 9.21
CA MET A 106 3.04 -8.14 8.82
C MET A 106 3.22 -6.63 8.76
N LEU A 107 3.90 -6.02 9.75
CA LEU A 107 4.19 -4.58 9.70
C LEU A 107 5.02 -4.24 8.46
N SER A 108 6.11 -4.97 8.23
CA SER A 108 6.93 -4.79 7.02
C SER A 108 6.13 -4.96 5.74
N TYR A 109 5.25 -5.96 5.68
CA TYR A 109 4.39 -6.21 4.53
C TYR A 109 3.40 -5.06 4.29
N MET A 110 2.72 -4.57 5.33
CA MET A 110 1.75 -3.45 5.22
C MET A 110 2.44 -2.16 4.79
N ILE A 111 3.63 -1.87 5.32
CA ILE A 111 4.43 -0.71 4.92
C ILE A 111 4.83 -0.79 3.44
N GLY A 112 5.31 -1.94 2.99
CA GLY A 112 5.66 -2.14 1.58
C GLY A 112 4.45 -2.12 0.66
N LEU A 113 3.34 -2.71 1.09
CA LEU A 113 2.08 -2.74 0.33
C LEU A 113 1.51 -1.34 0.11
N ALA A 114 1.63 -0.44 1.10
CA ALA A 114 1.17 0.95 0.95
C ALA A 114 1.85 1.67 -0.22
N LEU A 115 3.17 1.47 -0.43
CA LEU A 115 3.88 2.05 -1.58
C LEU A 115 3.37 1.52 -2.94
N SER A 116 2.91 0.27 -2.99
CA SER A 116 2.40 -0.30 -4.25
C SER A 116 1.14 0.42 -4.75
N GLN A 117 0.45 1.18 -3.89
CA GLN A 117 -0.71 1.97 -4.25
C GLN A 117 -0.43 2.95 -5.40
N TYR A 118 0.78 3.53 -5.43
CA TYR A 118 1.21 4.49 -6.45
C TYR A 118 2.33 3.97 -7.36
N LEU A 119 2.77 2.72 -7.17
CA LEU A 119 3.81 2.09 -8.00
C LEU A 119 3.28 0.99 -8.92
N TRP A 120 2.04 0.55 -8.72
CA TRP A 120 1.40 -0.47 -9.54
C TRP A 120 0.10 0.04 -10.16
N SER A 121 -0.01 -0.03 -11.49
CA SER A 121 -1.19 0.43 -12.22
C SER A 121 -2.49 -0.18 -11.68
N THR A 122 -2.51 -1.51 -11.47
CA THR A 122 -3.69 -2.22 -10.97
C THR A 122 -4.14 -1.73 -9.60
N HIS A 123 -3.21 -1.43 -8.68
CA HIS A 123 -3.58 -0.91 -7.36
C HIS A 123 -4.10 0.52 -7.44
N TYR A 124 -3.47 1.36 -8.26
CA TYR A 124 -3.94 2.73 -8.47
C TYR A 124 -5.32 2.77 -9.13
N GLU A 125 -5.57 1.94 -10.15
CA GLU A 125 -6.87 1.82 -10.81
C GLU A 125 -7.97 1.33 -9.85
N MET A 126 -7.68 0.32 -9.00
CA MET A 126 -8.61 -0.16 -7.97
C MET A 126 -8.96 0.96 -6.97
N PHE A 127 -7.99 1.75 -6.58
CA PHE A 127 -8.17 2.88 -5.67
C PHE A 127 -9.03 3.97 -6.30
N GLY A 128 -8.76 4.32 -7.57
CA GLY A 128 -9.57 5.27 -8.35
C GLY A 128 -11.01 4.79 -8.53
N TYR A 129 -11.21 3.49 -8.78
CA TYR A 129 -12.54 2.89 -8.86
C TYR A 129 -13.30 2.99 -7.53
N LEU A 130 -12.65 2.71 -6.39
CA LEU A 130 -13.26 2.87 -5.07
C LEU A 130 -13.65 4.33 -4.84
N LYS A 131 -12.71 5.28 -5.03
CA LYS A 131 -12.98 6.74 -4.87
C LYS A 131 -14.20 7.16 -5.67
N SER A 132 -14.24 6.83 -6.95
CA SER A 132 -15.35 7.22 -7.84
C SER A 132 -16.68 6.59 -7.43
N SER A 133 -16.65 5.32 -7.01
CA SER A 133 -17.83 4.59 -6.54
C SER A 133 -18.39 5.18 -5.24
N LEU A 134 -17.52 5.53 -4.29
CA LEU A 134 -17.91 6.16 -3.03
C LEU A 134 -18.49 7.56 -3.26
N VAL A 135 -17.84 8.39 -4.07
CA VAL A 135 -18.33 9.74 -4.41
C VAL A 135 -19.72 9.67 -5.05
N LYS A 136 -19.92 8.75 -6.02
CA LYS A 136 -21.21 8.55 -6.70
C LYS A 136 -22.34 8.16 -5.74
N ASN A 137 -22.05 7.37 -4.71
CA ASN A 137 -23.06 6.74 -3.86
C ASN A 137 -23.11 7.31 -2.43
N LYS A 138 -22.26 8.29 -2.07
CA LYS A 138 -22.06 8.76 -0.69
C LYS A 138 -23.34 9.15 0.07
N ASN A 139 -24.34 9.65 -0.63
CA ASN A 139 -25.60 10.07 -0.01
C ASN A 139 -26.53 8.90 0.32
N ASN A 140 -26.24 7.71 -0.22
CA ASN A 140 -27.05 6.49 -0.02
C ASN A 140 -26.34 5.49 0.90
N ILE A 141 -25.08 5.76 1.31
CA ILE A 141 -24.29 4.87 2.16
C ILE A 141 -24.43 5.31 3.61
N ASN A 142 -25.14 4.53 4.40
CA ASN A 142 -25.28 4.74 5.84
C ASN A 142 -24.36 3.82 6.67
N LYS A 143 -23.90 2.71 6.05
CA LYS A 143 -22.99 1.74 6.65
C LYS A 143 -21.93 1.33 5.64
N TYR A 144 -20.68 1.27 6.08
CA TYR A 144 -19.53 0.81 5.29
C TYR A 144 -18.82 -0.29 6.04
N LEU A 145 -18.57 -1.40 5.37
CA LEU A 145 -17.79 -2.52 5.89
C LEU A 145 -16.58 -2.76 5.00
N GLU A 146 -15.40 -2.75 5.58
CA GLU A 146 -14.17 -3.16 4.92
C GLU A 146 -13.61 -4.43 5.56
N ILE A 147 -13.39 -5.45 4.74
CA ILE A 147 -12.82 -6.72 5.16
C ILE A 147 -11.38 -6.78 4.68
N GLY A 148 -10.44 -6.93 5.62
CA GLY A 148 -9.02 -6.90 5.33
C GLY A 148 -8.48 -5.51 4.94
N PRO A 149 -8.65 -4.46 5.78
CA PRO A 149 -8.20 -3.11 5.45
C PRO A 149 -6.68 -3.01 5.22
N GLY A 150 -5.92 -3.98 5.69
CA GLY A 150 -4.48 -4.07 5.47
C GLY A 150 -3.74 -2.81 5.95
N HIS A 151 -3.16 -2.07 4.99
CA HIS A 151 -2.50 -0.78 5.26
C HIS A 151 -3.47 0.38 5.53
N GLY A 152 -4.79 0.20 5.40
CA GLY A 152 -5.82 1.16 5.77
C GLY A 152 -6.05 2.33 4.81
N LEU A 153 -5.35 2.45 3.68
CA LEU A 153 -5.51 3.59 2.76
C LEU A 153 -6.90 3.63 2.12
N PHE A 154 -7.50 2.48 1.83
CA PHE A 154 -8.85 2.41 1.29
C PHE A 154 -9.87 2.85 2.34
N LEU A 155 -9.72 2.37 3.59
CA LEU A 155 -10.55 2.76 4.71
C LEU A 155 -10.46 4.27 4.99
N LYS A 156 -9.23 4.84 5.03
CA LYS A 156 -9.01 6.29 5.16
C LYS A 156 -9.77 7.06 4.08
N ASN A 157 -9.63 6.63 2.82
CA ASN A 157 -10.34 7.26 1.70
C ASN A 157 -11.86 7.18 1.84
N ALA A 158 -12.39 6.07 2.31
CA ALA A 158 -13.82 5.91 2.56
C ALA A 158 -14.29 6.87 3.67
N ILE A 159 -13.52 7.03 4.74
CA ILE A 159 -13.81 7.97 5.83
C ILE A 159 -13.81 9.41 5.33
N ASP A 160 -12.83 9.79 4.49
CA ASP A 160 -12.70 11.15 3.96
C ASP A 160 -13.85 11.51 2.97
N ILE A 161 -14.38 10.53 2.24
CA ILE A 161 -15.40 10.74 1.22
C ILE A 161 -16.81 10.64 1.79
N LEU A 162 -17.07 9.68 2.67
CA LEU A 162 -18.41 9.37 3.16
C LEU A 162 -18.91 10.41 4.17
N ASN A 163 -20.21 10.40 4.42
CA ASN A 163 -20.81 11.31 5.39
C ASN A 163 -20.33 10.97 6.82
N LYS A 164 -20.16 11.98 7.65
CA LYS A 164 -19.71 11.81 9.07
C LYS A 164 -20.61 10.90 9.91
N ASN A 165 -21.86 10.72 9.49
CA ASN A 165 -22.82 9.84 10.16
C ASN A 165 -22.80 8.40 9.63
N THR A 166 -21.96 8.10 8.63
CA THR A 166 -21.81 6.72 8.12
C THR A 166 -21.17 5.85 9.21
N GLU A 167 -21.82 4.74 9.54
CA GLU A 167 -21.25 3.74 10.43
C GLU A 167 -20.12 2.99 9.71
N MET A 168 -18.89 3.14 10.22
CA MET A 168 -17.71 2.55 9.61
C MET A 168 -17.29 1.30 10.41
N THR A 169 -17.14 0.18 9.72
CA THR A 169 -16.65 -1.07 10.32
C THR A 169 -15.50 -1.63 9.49
N ALA A 170 -14.41 -1.99 10.14
CA ALA A 170 -13.30 -2.69 9.51
C ALA A 170 -12.96 -3.96 10.29
N VAL A 171 -12.76 -5.07 9.59
CA VAL A 171 -12.39 -6.35 10.19
C VAL A 171 -11.16 -6.93 9.49
N ASP A 172 -10.22 -7.42 10.26
CA ASP A 172 -9.00 -8.07 9.75
C ASP A 172 -8.63 -9.24 10.67
N ILE A 173 -8.04 -10.28 10.10
CA ILE A 173 -7.49 -11.42 10.85
C ILE A 173 -6.20 -11.04 11.58
N SER A 174 -5.47 -10.05 11.05
CA SER A 174 -4.21 -9.56 11.62
C SER A 174 -4.43 -8.36 12.52
N GLN A 175 -4.09 -8.50 13.81
CA GLN A 175 -4.11 -7.38 14.75
C GLN A 175 -3.13 -6.28 14.33
N THR A 176 -1.99 -6.64 13.72
CA THR A 176 -1.00 -5.69 13.19
C THR A 176 -1.61 -4.82 12.09
N SER A 177 -2.33 -5.42 11.13
CA SER A 177 -3.04 -4.67 10.07
C SER A 177 -4.07 -3.70 10.68
N LEU A 178 -4.86 -4.14 11.67
CA LEU A 178 -5.80 -3.25 12.36
C LEU A 178 -5.11 -2.10 13.08
N ASN A 179 -3.96 -2.34 13.70
CA ASN A 179 -3.19 -1.30 14.37
C ASN A 179 -2.62 -0.28 13.38
N VAL A 180 -2.08 -0.74 12.24
CA VAL A 180 -1.62 0.12 11.15
C VAL A 180 -2.79 0.96 10.62
N SER A 181 -3.90 0.34 10.25
CA SER A 181 -5.10 1.04 9.75
C SER A 181 -5.61 2.12 10.73
N LYS A 182 -5.68 1.81 12.02
CA LYS A 182 -6.08 2.78 13.06
C LYS A 182 -5.13 3.96 13.20
N SER A 183 -3.86 3.78 12.92
CA SER A 183 -2.84 4.83 13.12
C SER A 183 -2.75 5.83 11.98
N ILE A 184 -3.39 5.54 10.84
CA ILE A 184 -3.45 6.44 9.67
C ILE A 184 -4.81 7.12 9.48
N ILE A 185 -5.80 6.76 10.29
CA ILE A 185 -7.13 7.38 10.41
C ILE A 185 -7.09 8.47 11.48
#